data_ac5fb2bec3c226ae437c8d9422f6fe21
#
_entry.id   ac5fb2bec3c226ae437c8d9422f6fe21
#
_cell.length_a   1.000
_cell.length_b   1.000
_cell.length_c   1.000
_cell.angle_alpha   90.00
_cell.angle_beta   90.00
_cell.angle_gamma   90.00
#
_symmetry.space_group_name_H-M   'P 1'
#
loop_
_entity.id
_entity.type
_entity.pdbx_description
1 polymer ?
#
loop_
_entity_poly.entity_id
_entity_poly.type
_entity_poly.pdbx_seq_one_letter_code
_entity_poly.pdbx_strand_id
1 'polypeptide(L)'
;MAELNFSLVIFTLLIGLCTGTFLIYGLGRLRNNSALAAVEKSSLLLMVVLLICLGVALLASATHLGKPFRFMNAFHNPGSMIAQEGLWSMALGVTLLIAALMAFKGKIIPKGLYPVGSLVSCGLLLVCSMVYVKAVGFPAWSSGVTIIYYFGSAILLGAAVVFLFSMLHGEEGTEKNLAFTALTAVFLQMIVSVAFFVHLKFGVMDVTLPTTLGMDLLRWGIGLIAPAVIAYLTWSGKLKGKSVAWSFLACVLVGEAISRVIFFMQGIHL
;
A
#
# COMPACT_ATOMS: atom_id res chain seq x y z
N MET A 1 -15.40 -23.47 1.36
CA MET A 1 -14.16 -22.66 1.34
C MET A 1 -14.46 -21.43 0.50
N ALA A 2 -14.29 -20.23 1.04
CA ALA A 2 -14.39 -19.05 0.21
C ALA A 2 -13.31 -19.17 -0.89
N GLU A 3 -13.73 -19.10 -2.15
CA GLU A 3 -12.78 -19.10 -3.26
C GLU A 3 -11.88 -17.88 -3.11
N LEU A 4 -10.57 -18.11 -3.02
CA LEU A 4 -9.60 -17.04 -2.90
C LEU A 4 -9.65 -16.18 -4.18
N ASN A 5 -10.16 -14.96 -4.05
CA ASN A 5 -10.28 -14.07 -5.18
C ASN A 5 -8.94 -13.30 -5.39
N PHE A 6 -8.05 -13.89 -6.19
CA PHE A 6 -6.74 -13.31 -6.49
C PHE A 6 -6.83 -11.90 -7.09
N SER A 7 -7.92 -11.57 -7.78
CA SER A 7 -8.10 -10.21 -8.34
C SER A 7 -8.23 -9.16 -7.24
N LEU A 8 -8.88 -9.49 -6.11
CA LEU A 8 -8.97 -8.60 -4.94
C LEU A 8 -7.63 -8.49 -4.22
N VAL A 9 -6.84 -9.58 -4.16
CA VAL A 9 -5.48 -9.54 -3.61
C VAL A 9 -4.61 -8.55 -4.40
N ILE A 10 -4.61 -8.67 -5.74
CA ILE A 10 -3.85 -7.79 -6.63
C ILE A 10 -4.35 -6.35 -6.50
N PHE A 11 -5.66 -6.13 -6.56
CA PHE A 11 -6.27 -4.81 -6.41
C PHE A 11 -5.83 -4.12 -5.13
N THR A 12 -6.06 -4.76 -3.98
CA THR A 12 -5.79 -4.12 -2.68
C THR A 12 -4.29 -3.94 -2.41
N LEU A 13 -3.43 -4.83 -2.92
CA LEU A 13 -1.98 -4.70 -2.85
C LEU A 13 -1.49 -3.48 -3.65
N LEU A 14 -1.92 -3.36 -4.91
CA LEU A 14 -1.49 -2.27 -5.79
C LEU A 14 -2.08 -0.91 -5.38
N ILE A 15 -3.33 -0.87 -4.91
CA ILE A 15 -3.90 0.35 -4.32
C ILE A 15 -3.07 0.79 -3.10
N GLY A 16 -2.73 -0.15 -2.20
CA GLY A 16 -1.86 0.13 -1.06
C GLY A 16 -0.49 0.67 -1.47
N LEU A 17 0.11 0.08 -2.51
CA LEU A 17 1.38 0.55 -3.07
C LEU A 17 1.27 1.97 -3.63
N CYS A 18 0.26 2.25 -4.48
CA CYS A 18 0.09 3.57 -5.09
C CYS A 18 -0.17 4.66 -4.04
N THR A 19 -1.15 4.42 -3.16
CA THR A 19 -1.55 5.38 -2.12
C THR A 19 -0.44 5.60 -1.09
N GLY A 20 0.18 4.53 -0.60
CA GLY A 20 1.27 4.60 0.36
C GLY A 20 2.49 5.32 -0.20
N THR A 21 2.85 5.05 -1.46
CA THR A 21 3.96 5.75 -2.12
C THR A 21 3.68 7.24 -2.24
N PHE A 22 2.48 7.63 -2.69
CA PHE A 22 2.16 9.04 -2.80
C PHE A 22 2.09 9.73 -1.43
N LEU A 23 1.61 9.04 -0.38
CA LEU A 23 1.62 9.55 1.00
C LEU A 23 3.03 9.83 1.49
N ILE A 24 3.93 8.85 1.44
CA ILE A 24 5.31 9.01 1.92
C ILE A 24 6.05 10.08 1.12
N TYR A 25 5.93 10.03 -0.22
CA TYR A 25 6.54 11.02 -1.10
C TYR A 25 5.97 12.43 -0.86
N GLY A 26 4.64 12.58 -0.88
CA GLY A 26 3.97 13.86 -0.73
C GLY A 26 4.22 14.53 0.62
N LEU A 27 4.07 13.79 1.72
CA LEU A 27 4.34 14.30 3.06
C LEU A 27 5.82 14.67 3.26
N GLY A 28 6.73 13.88 2.69
CA GLY A 28 8.15 14.18 2.75
C GLY A 28 8.50 15.43 1.95
N ARG A 29 7.87 15.67 0.79
CA ARG A 29 8.07 16.88 -0.02
C ARG A 29 7.49 18.13 0.68
N LEU A 30 6.39 18.01 1.38
CA LEU A 30 5.83 19.09 2.20
C LEU A 30 6.78 19.50 3.32
N ARG A 31 7.53 18.57 3.90
CA ARG A 31 8.53 18.80 4.93
C ARG A 31 9.89 19.26 4.38
N ASN A 32 10.02 19.50 3.07
CA ASN A 32 11.28 19.81 2.38
C ASN A 32 12.41 18.83 2.70
N ASN A 33 12.08 17.52 2.82
CA ASN A 33 13.06 16.50 3.11
C ASN A 33 14.05 16.38 1.94
N SER A 34 15.31 16.73 2.17
CA SER A 34 16.39 16.70 1.17
C SER A 34 16.61 15.29 0.59
N ALA A 35 16.38 14.24 1.39
CA ALA A 35 16.49 12.86 0.93
C ALA A 35 15.51 12.52 -0.20
N LEU A 36 14.41 13.26 -0.34
CA LEU A 36 13.44 13.10 -1.42
C LEU A 36 13.73 13.96 -2.66
N ALA A 37 14.71 14.85 -2.59
CA ALA A 37 15.15 15.60 -3.78
C ALA A 37 15.66 14.68 -4.89
N ALA A 38 16.24 13.54 -4.53
CA ALA A 38 16.67 12.51 -5.45
C ALA A 38 15.50 11.82 -6.16
N VAL A 39 14.42 11.56 -5.41
CA VAL A 39 13.18 10.99 -5.97
C VAL A 39 12.50 11.98 -6.93
N GLU A 40 12.68 13.29 -6.71
CA GLU A 40 12.16 14.33 -7.60
C GLU A 40 12.82 14.29 -8.98
N LYS A 41 14.11 14.00 -9.07
CA LYS A 41 14.84 13.83 -10.34
C LYS A 41 14.25 12.70 -11.20
N SER A 42 13.63 11.69 -10.56
CA SER A 42 12.97 10.56 -11.22
C SER A 42 11.44 10.57 -11.06
N SER A 43 10.87 11.73 -10.72
CA SER A 43 9.43 11.86 -10.44
C SER A 43 8.55 11.42 -11.62
N LEU A 44 8.96 11.68 -12.87
CA LEU A 44 8.24 11.19 -14.04
C LEU A 44 8.13 9.65 -14.04
N LEU A 45 9.27 8.96 -13.85
CA LEU A 45 9.27 7.49 -13.81
C LEU A 45 8.41 6.98 -12.65
N LEU A 46 8.52 7.59 -11.47
CA LEU A 46 7.71 7.22 -10.32
C LEU A 46 6.21 7.36 -10.62
N MET A 47 5.78 8.52 -11.15
CA MET A 47 4.37 8.76 -11.44
C MET A 47 3.83 7.84 -12.53
N VAL A 48 4.63 7.53 -13.57
CA VAL A 48 4.26 6.57 -14.62
C VAL A 48 4.11 5.17 -14.05
N VAL A 49 5.04 4.71 -13.21
CA VAL A 49 4.93 3.41 -12.54
C VAL A 49 3.67 3.33 -11.70
N LEU A 50 3.36 4.38 -10.90
CA LEU A 50 2.14 4.41 -10.09
C LEU A 50 0.87 4.43 -10.95
N LEU A 51 0.85 5.12 -12.09
CA LEU A 51 -0.27 5.10 -13.03
C LEU A 51 -0.49 3.71 -13.63
N ILE A 52 0.58 3.01 -14.00
CA ILE A 52 0.50 1.64 -14.50
C ILE A 52 -0.03 0.71 -13.40
N CYS A 53 0.51 0.79 -12.18
CA CYS A 53 0.04 0.01 -11.05
C CYS A 53 -1.45 0.27 -10.73
N LEU A 54 -1.87 1.53 -10.75
CA LEU A 54 -3.28 1.90 -10.55
C LEU A 54 -4.17 1.34 -11.66
N GLY A 55 -3.73 1.42 -12.93
CA GLY A 55 -4.45 0.83 -14.06
C GLY A 55 -4.62 -0.68 -13.92
N VAL A 56 -3.55 -1.39 -13.56
CA VAL A 56 -3.60 -2.85 -13.31
C VAL A 56 -4.51 -3.17 -12.12
N ALA A 57 -4.47 -2.37 -11.05
CA ALA A 57 -5.37 -2.53 -9.90
C ALA A 57 -6.84 -2.42 -10.33
N LEU A 58 -7.19 -1.40 -11.10
CA LEU A 58 -8.56 -1.19 -11.58
C LEU A 58 -9.02 -2.30 -12.53
N LEU A 59 -8.14 -2.78 -13.41
CA LEU A 59 -8.43 -3.93 -14.25
C LEU A 59 -8.68 -5.19 -13.42
N ALA A 60 -7.83 -5.46 -12.41
CA ALA A 60 -8.03 -6.57 -11.49
C ALA A 60 -9.36 -6.42 -10.74
N SER A 61 -9.70 -5.22 -10.26
CA SER A 61 -11.00 -4.95 -9.63
C SER A 61 -12.17 -5.22 -10.59
N ALA A 62 -12.07 -4.84 -11.86
CA ALA A 62 -13.14 -5.07 -12.83
C ALA A 62 -13.41 -6.56 -13.09
N THR A 63 -12.39 -7.41 -13.02
CA THR A 63 -12.54 -8.87 -13.32
C THR A 63 -13.39 -9.61 -12.29
N HIS A 64 -13.49 -9.16 -11.03
CA HIS A 64 -14.29 -9.83 -10.01
C HIS A 64 -15.77 -9.40 -10.02
N LEU A 65 -16.15 -8.37 -10.78
CA LEU A 65 -17.53 -7.85 -10.81
C LEU A 65 -18.52 -8.72 -11.58
N GLY A 66 -18.13 -9.88 -12.09
CA GLY A 66 -18.97 -10.80 -12.87
C GLY A 66 -19.53 -10.20 -14.18
N LYS A 67 -19.83 -8.92 -14.22
CA LYS A 67 -20.25 -8.14 -15.40
C LYS A 67 -19.49 -6.82 -15.44
N PRO A 68 -18.20 -6.81 -15.88
CA PRO A 68 -17.34 -5.65 -15.80
C PRO A 68 -17.87 -4.41 -16.52
N PHE A 69 -18.62 -4.57 -17.62
CA PHE A 69 -19.24 -3.45 -18.34
C PHE A 69 -20.35 -2.74 -17.56
N ARG A 70 -20.86 -3.34 -16.47
CA ARG A 70 -21.86 -2.70 -15.60
C ARG A 70 -21.24 -1.87 -14.47
N PHE A 71 -19.93 -1.79 -14.41
CA PHE A 71 -19.24 -0.99 -13.38
C PHE A 71 -19.71 0.49 -13.43
N MET A 72 -20.04 1.01 -14.62
CA MET A 72 -20.60 2.36 -14.76
C MET A 72 -21.92 2.53 -14.00
N ASN A 73 -22.71 1.47 -13.82
CA ASN A 73 -23.93 1.53 -13.05
C ASN A 73 -23.70 1.78 -11.55
N ALA A 74 -22.50 1.49 -11.05
CA ALA A 74 -22.15 1.82 -9.66
C ALA A 74 -22.22 3.32 -9.40
N PHE A 75 -21.91 4.15 -10.40
CA PHE A 75 -21.96 5.62 -10.28
C PHE A 75 -23.37 6.19 -10.15
N HIS A 76 -24.41 5.43 -10.49
CA HIS A 76 -25.80 5.83 -10.21
C HIS A 76 -26.15 5.79 -8.72
N ASN A 77 -25.34 5.09 -7.91
CA ASN A 77 -25.46 5.09 -6.45
C ASN A 77 -24.12 5.53 -5.83
N PRO A 78 -23.85 6.85 -5.73
CA PRO A 78 -22.58 7.36 -5.19
C PRO A 78 -22.38 7.04 -3.70
N GLY A 79 -23.42 6.61 -2.99
CA GLY A 79 -23.34 6.12 -1.62
C GLY A 79 -22.78 4.71 -1.49
N SER A 80 -22.69 3.94 -2.59
CA SER A 80 -22.10 2.61 -2.55
C SER A 80 -20.59 2.66 -2.38
N MET A 81 -20.02 1.74 -1.58
CA MET A 81 -18.57 1.68 -1.37
C MET A 81 -17.81 1.43 -2.68
N ILE A 82 -18.35 0.62 -3.60
CA ILE A 82 -17.76 0.33 -4.92
C ILE A 82 -17.70 1.60 -5.77
N ALA A 83 -18.76 2.41 -5.77
CA ALA A 83 -18.75 3.69 -6.47
C ALA A 83 -17.70 4.64 -5.90
N GLN A 84 -17.59 4.71 -4.57
CA GLN A 84 -16.61 5.53 -3.88
C GLN A 84 -15.18 5.06 -4.17
N GLU A 85 -14.90 3.74 -4.17
CA GLU A 85 -13.60 3.21 -4.60
C GLU A 85 -13.23 3.68 -6.01
N GLY A 86 -14.18 3.63 -6.95
CA GLY A 86 -13.98 4.12 -8.31
C GLY A 86 -13.70 5.62 -8.36
N LEU A 87 -14.49 6.44 -7.65
CA LEU A 87 -14.34 7.90 -7.61
C LEU A 87 -12.98 8.33 -7.01
N TRP A 88 -12.62 7.76 -5.87
CA TRP A 88 -11.34 8.07 -5.23
C TRP A 88 -10.14 7.55 -6.04
N SER A 89 -10.28 6.40 -6.71
CA SER A 89 -9.25 5.88 -7.63
C SER A 89 -9.07 6.79 -8.84
N MET A 90 -10.15 7.31 -9.42
CA MET A 90 -10.07 8.30 -10.50
C MET A 90 -9.42 9.60 -10.02
N ALA A 91 -9.75 10.09 -8.83
CA ALA A 91 -9.14 11.27 -8.25
C ALA A 91 -7.62 11.08 -8.06
N LEU A 92 -7.18 9.90 -7.59
CA LEU A 92 -5.76 9.55 -7.50
C LEU A 92 -5.13 9.50 -8.89
N GLY A 93 -5.79 8.86 -9.87
CA GLY A 93 -5.31 8.78 -11.26
C GLY A 93 -5.11 10.15 -11.89
N VAL A 94 -6.06 11.07 -11.71
CA VAL A 94 -5.94 12.47 -12.16
C VAL A 94 -4.77 13.18 -11.48
N THR A 95 -4.62 13.00 -10.17
CA THR A 95 -3.51 13.58 -9.40
C THR A 95 -2.15 13.09 -9.91
N LEU A 96 -2.01 11.78 -10.12
CA LEU A 96 -0.79 11.16 -10.66
C LEU A 96 -0.52 11.63 -12.11
N LEU A 97 -1.56 11.75 -12.93
CA LEU A 97 -1.45 12.20 -14.31
C LEU A 97 -0.98 13.65 -14.38
N ILE A 98 -1.54 14.56 -13.58
CA ILE A 98 -1.09 15.94 -13.47
C ILE A 98 0.38 15.98 -13.06
N ALA A 99 0.77 15.24 -12.04
CA ALA A 99 2.16 15.16 -11.60
C ALA A 99 3.10 14.64 -12.69
N ALA A 100 2.69 13.58 -13.42
CA ALA A 100 3.45 13.01 -14.53
C ALA A 100 3.61 14.01 -15.68
N LEU A 101 2.53 14.71 -16.08
CA LEU A 101 2.56 15.72 -17.14
C LEU A 101 3.45 16.93 -16.79
N MET A 102 3.45 17.35 -15.53
CA MET A 102 4.34 18.41 -15.05
C MET A 102 5.80 17.97 -15.12
N ALA A 103 6.11 16.77 -14.60
CA ALA A 103 7.45 16.19 -14.66
C ALA A 103 7.93 15.96 -16.11
N PHE A 104 7.05 15.50 -17.01
CA PHE A 104 7.34 15.32 -18.43
C PHE A 104 7.73 16.64 -19.13
N LYS A 105 7.08 17.74 -18.76
CA LYS A 105 7.42 19.09 -19.27
C LYS A 105 8.65 19.71 -18.57
N GLY A 106 9.39 18.95 -17.77
CA GLY A 106 10.53 19.46 -17.00
C GLY A 106 10.16 20.50 -15.91
N LYS A 107 8.87 20.56 -15.55
CA LYS A 107 8.38 21.50 -14.55
C LYS A 107 8.36 20.86 -13.16
N ILE A 108 8.63 21.66 -12.15
CA ILE A 108 8.51 21.24 -10.75
C ILE A 108 7.02 20.96 -10.46
N ILE A 109 6.75 19.85 -9.79
CA ILE A 109 5.39 19.50 -9.35
C ILE A 109 4.92 20.58 -8.36
N PRO A 110 3.74 21.19 -8.57
CA PRO A 110 3.23 22.26 -7.70
C PRO A 110 3.10 21.78 -6.25
N LYS A 111 3.59 22.59 -5.30
CA LYS A 111 3.55 22.23 -3.86
C LYS A 111 2.14 21.92 -3.36
N GLY A 112 1.11 22.55 -3.92
CA GLY A 112 -0.30 22.29 -3.59
C GLY A 112 -0.79 20.89 -4.03
N LEU A 113 -0.11 20.23 -4.98
CA LEU A 113 -0.52 18.90 -5.43
C LEU A 113 -0.18 17.81 -4.39
N TYR A 114 0.85 18.02 -3.58
CA TYR A 114 1.26 17.06 -2.55
C TYR A 114 0.19 16.87 -1.45
N PRO A 115 -0.34 17.92 -0.80
CA PRO A 115 -1.39 17.74 0.20
C PRO A 115 -2.69 17.21 -0.43
N VAL A 116 -3.06 17.67 -1.62
CA VAL A 116 -4.24 17.16 -2.33
C VAL A 116 -4.12 15.66 -2.61
N GLY A 117 -3.00 15.23 -3.19
CA GLY A 117 -2.80 13.82 -3.48
C GLY A 117 -2.65 12.96 -2.22
N SER A 118 -2.06 13.50 -1.13
CA SER A 118 -2.02 12.82 0.15
C SER A 118 -3.42 12.62 0.74
N LEU A 119 -4.28 13.65 0.66
CA LEU A 119 -5.67 13.56 1.09
C LEU A 119 -6.46 12.54 0.26
N VAL A 120 -6.29 12.56 -1.07
CA VAL A 120 -6.91 11.60 -1.98
C VAL A 120 -6.44 10.17 -1.67
N SER A 121 -5.15 9.98 -1.40
CA SER A 121 -4.58 8.68 -1.02
C SER A 121 -5.17 8.17 0.31
N CYS A 122 -5.29 9.03 1.32
CA CYS A 122 -5.96 8.70 2.59
C CYS A 122 -7.43 8.34 2.36
N GLY A 123 -8.16 9.12 1.55
CA GLY A 123 -9.56 8.89 1.22
C GLY A 123 -9.77 7.54 0.53
N LEU A 124 -8.93 7.21 -0.45
CA LEU A 124 -9.00 5.93 -1.15
C LEU A 124 -8.72 4.75 -0.21
N LEU A 125 -7.68 4.83 0.63
CA LEU A 125 -7.37 3.78 1.63
C LEU A 125 -8.52 3.60 2.62
N LEU A 126 -9.11 4.71 3.08
CA LEU A 126 -10.23 4.66 4.00
C LEU A 126 -11.43 3.97 3.34
N VAL A 127 -11.79 4.35 2.12
CA VAL A 127 -12.92 3.75 1.40
C VAL A 127 -12.67 2.27 1.14
N CYS A 128 -11.48 1.88 0.64
CA CYS A 128 -11.13 0.48 0.40
C CYS A 128 -11.19 -0.37 1.68
N SER A 129 -10.76 0.17 2.83
CA SER A 129 -10.87 -0.54 4.10
C SER A 129 -12.31 -0.62 4.61
N MET A 130 -13.11 0.44 4.41
CA MET A 130 -14.49 0.50 4.85
C MET A 130 -15.42 -0.48 4.11
N VAL A 131 -15.08 -0.90 2.89
CA VAL A 131 -15.78 -2.01 2.20
C VAL A 131 -15.84 -3.24 3.10
N TYR A 132 -14.71 -3.60 3.70
CA TYR A 132 -14.58 -4.78 4.56
C TYR A 132 -15.13 -4.55 5.96
N VAL A 133 -14.92 -3.37 6.53
CA VAL A 133 -15.49 -3.01 7.84
C VAL A 133 -17.02 -3.06 7.84
N LYS A 134 -17.65 -2.64 6.74
CA LYS A 134 -19.12 -2.68 6.58
C LYS A 134 -19.67 -4.06 6.19
N ALA A 135 -18.82 -5.03 5.93
CA ALA A 135 -19.22 -6.40 5.63
C ALA A 135 -19.54 -7.16 6.93
N VAL A 136 -20.65 -6.80 7.57
CA VAL A 136 -21.05 -7.28 8.92
C VAL A 136 -21.15 -8.81 9.01
N GLY A 137 -21.47 -9.51 7.89
CA GLY A 137 -21.48 -10.96 7.84
C GLY A 137 -20.09 -11.62 7.88
N PHE A 138 -18.99 -10.82 7.94
CA PHE A 138 -17.60 -11.30 7.98
C PHE A 138 -16.89 -10.79 9.22
N PRO A 139 -16.99 -11.47 10.37
CA PRO A 139 -16.48 -10.94 11.67
C PRO A 139 -14.99 -10.60 11.65
N ALA A 140 -14.17 -11.37 10.90
CA ALA A 140 -12.75 -11.13 10.77
C ALA A 140 -12.41 -9.78 10.12
N TRP A 141 -13.31 -9.26 9.27
CA TRP A 141 -13.13 -7.99 8.56
C TRP A 141 -13.84 -6.82 9.21
N SER A 142 -15.01 -7.09 9.85
CA SER A 142 -15.91 -6.06 10.40
C SER A 142 -15.36 -5.45 11.69
N SER A 143 -14.18 -4.82 11.60
CA SER A 143 -13.50 -4.20 12.74
C SER A 143 -12.70 -2.97 12.33
N GLY A 144 -12.56 -2.00 13.22
CA GLY A 144 -11.68 -0.84 13.04
C GLY A 144 -10.19 -1.22 12.85
N VAL A 145 -9.78 -2.40 13.32
CA VAL A 145 -8.44 -2.93 13.10
C VAL A 145 -8.15 -3.12 11.61
N THR A 146 -9.15 -3.43 10.79
CA THR A 146 -9.04 -3.54 9.34
C THR A 146 -8.58 -2.22 8.71
N ILE A 147 -9.04 -1.07 9.19
CA ILE A 147 -8.59 0.24 8.70
C ILE A 147 -7.10 0.41 8.96
N ILE A 148 -6.69 0.18 10.21
CA ILE A 148 -5.28 0.30 10.62
C ILE A 148 -4.40 -0.66 9.83
N TYR A 149 -4.89 -1.88 9.57
CA TYR A 149 -4.20 -2.88 8.77
C TYR A 149 -3.95 -2.42 7.32
N TYR A 150 -4.94 -1.79 6.67
CA TYR A 150 -4.80 -1.24 5.32
C TYR A 150 -3.80 -0.07 5.28
N PHE A 151 -3.87 0.84 6.26
CA PHE A 151 -2.96 1.97 6.34
C PHE A 151 -1.52 1.53 6.64
N GLY A 152 -1.31 0.62 7.59
CA GLY A 152 0.02 0.10 7.92
C GLY A 152 0.69 -0.56 6.72
N SER A 153 -0.05 -1.44 6.02
CA SER A 153 0.39 -2.09 4.78
C SER A 153 0.76 -1.06 3.69
N ALA A 154 -0.08 -0.04 3.47
CA ALA A 154 0.19 0.99 2.48
C ALA A 154 1.43 1.82 2.83
N ILE A 155 1.61 2.19 4.10
CA ILE A 155 2.80 2.93 4.57
C ILE A 155 4.07 2.10 4.33
N LEU A 156 4.06 0.79 4.62
CA LEU A 156 5.20 -0.08 4.39
C LEU A 156 5.53 -0.21 2.90
N LEU A 157 4.52 -0.47 2.06
CA LEU A 157 4.68 -0.55 0.60
C LEU A 157 5.21 0.77 0.03
N GLY A 158 4.65 1.88 0.46
CA GLY A 158 5.08 3.22 0.02
C GLY A 158 6.51 3.54 0.45
N ALA A 159 6.87 3.22 1.68
CA ALA A 159 8.23 3.41 2.18
C ALA A 159 9.23 2.56 1.37
N ALA A 160 8.86 1.34 0.97
CA ALA A 160 9.71 0.47 0.17
C ALA A 160 9.96 1.03 -1.24
N VAL A 161 8.92 1.55 -1.90
CA VAL A 161 9.06 2.17 -3.23
C VAL A 161 9.91 3.44 -3.15
N VAL A 162 9.62 4.33 -2.18
CA VAL A 162 10.38 5.58 -2.02
C VAL A 162 11.83 5.29 -1.65
N PHE A 163 12.10 4.30 -0.81
CA PHE A 163 13.45 3.85 -0.49
C PHE A 163 14.19 3.35 -1.73
N LEU A 164 13.56 2.52 -2.57
CA LEU A 164 14.13 2.06 -3.84
C LEU A 164 14.48 3.23 -4.76
N PHE A 165 13.53 4.13 -5.03
CA PHE A 165 13.75 5.26 -5.93
C PHE A 165 14.86 6.18 -5.44
N SER A 166 14.96 6.38 -4.14
CA SER A 166 16.05 7.16 -3.56
C SER A 166 17.40 6.48 -3.69
N MET A 167 17.49 5.17 -3.47
CA MET A 167 18.73 4.41 -3.64
C MET A 167 19.17 4.32 -5.10
N LEU A 168 18.24 4.36 -6.05
CA LEU A 168 18.56 4.34 -7.49
C LEU A 168 19.07 5.69 -8.00
N HIS A 169 18.58 6.81 -7.47
CA HIS A 169 18.79 8.14 -8.01
C HIS A 169 19.38 9.14 -6.98
N GLY A 170 19.59 8.68 -5.73
CA GLY A 170 20.04 9.52 -4.62
C GLY A 170 21.53 9.82 -4.63
N GLU A 171 21.89 10.90 -3.93
CA GLU A 171 23.27 11.23 -3.61
C GLU A 171 23.73 10.41 -2.39
N GLU A 172 25.02 10.12 -2.31
CA GLU A 172 25.60 9.41 -1.17
C GLU A 172 25.28 10.16 0.15
N GLY A 173 24.81 9.43 1.15
CA GLY A 173 24.49 9.97 2.47
C GLY A 173 23.00 10.20 2.75
N THR A 174 22.12 10.22 1.73
CA THR A 174 20.66 10.28 1.93
C THR A 174 20.05 8.95 2.36
N GLU A 175 20.80 7.87 2.17
CA GLU A 175 20.41 6.49 2.42
C GLU A 175 19.95 6.23 3.86
N LYS A 176 20.66 6.82 4.85
CA LYS A 176 20.40 6.58 6.28
C LYS A 176 19.03 7.09 6.72
N ASN A 177 18.64 8.30 6.31
CA ASN A 177 17.36 8.88 6.70
C ASN A 177 16.17 8.10 6.13
N LEU A 178 16.31 7.59 4.90
CA LEU A 178 15.26 6.80 4.26
C LEU A 178 15.25 5.36 4.77
N ALA A 179 16.41 4.78 5.09
CA ALA A 179 16.47 3.51 5.77
C ALA A 179 15.81 3.57 7.16
N PHE A 180 15.98 4.67 7.89
CA PHE A 180 15.27 4.90 9.15
C PHE A 180 13.75 4.99 8.93
N THR A 181 13.29 5.71 7.91
CA THR A 181 11.87 5.78 7.56
C THR A 181 11.31 4.40 7.18
N ALA A 182 12.06 3.62 6.39
CA ALA A 182 11.69 2.26 6.02
C ALA A 182 11.61 1.34 7.26
N LEU A 183 12.59 1.44 8.16
CA LEU A 183 12.62 0.69 9.42
C LEU A 183 11.40 1.02 10.30
N THR A 184 11.08 2.31 10.43
CA THR A 184 9.90 2.77 11.19
C THR A 184 8.61 2.22 10.58
N ALA A 185 8.49 2.19 9.25
CA ALA A 185 7.33 1.63 8.56
C ALA A 185 7.19 0.11 8.81
N VAL A 186 8.31 -0.63 8.83
CA VAL A 186 8.31 -2.06 9.17
C VAL A 186 7.84 -2.29 10.61
N PHE A 187 8.37 -1.53 11.58
CA PHE A 187 7.93 -1.66 12.98
C PHE A 187 6.45 -1.31 13.15
N LEU A 188 5.98 -0.25 12.48
CA LEU A 188 4.55 0.08 12.48
C LEU A 188 3.71 -1.10 11.97
N GLN A 189 4.13 -1.71 10.86
CA GLN A 189 3.41 -2.86 10.28
C GLN A 189 3.49 -4.11 11.17
N MET A 190 4.58 -4.31 11.90
CA MET A 190 4.66 -5.37 12.92
C MET A 190 3.61 -5.17 14.02
N ILE A 191 3.50 -3.95 14.57
CA ILE A 191 2.49 -3.61 15.59
C ILE A 191 1.08 -3.85 15.06
N VAL A 192 0.80 -3.36 13.85
CA VAL A 192 -0.50 -3.55 13.19
C VAL A 192 -0.81 -5.03 12.95
N SER A 193 0.20 -5.81 12.59
CA SER A 193 0.06 -7.26 12.38
C SER A 193 -0.28 -8.00 13.67
N VAL A 194 0.35 -7.60 14.78
CA VAL A 194 0.00 -8.13 16.10
C VAL A 194 -1.42 -7.74 16.49
N ALA A 195 -1.81 -6.48 16.28
CA ALA A 195 -3.17 -6.02 16.56
C ALA A 195 -4.23 -6.80 15.76
N PHE A 196 -3.97 -7.06 14.48
CA PHE A 196 -4.85 -7.87 13.64
C PHE A 196 -4.91 -9.34 14.11
N PHE A 197 -3.77 -9.92 14.46
CA PHE A 197 -3.72 -11.28 15.01
C PHE A 197 -4.52 -11.38 16.32
N VAL A 198 -4.36 -10.41 17.24
CA VAL A 198 -5.14 -10.34 18.49
C VAL A 198 -6.63 -10.24 18.22
N HIS A 199 -7.02 -9.40 17.23
CA HIS A 199 -8.42 -9.30 16.82
C HIS A 199 -8.97 -10.65 16.31
N LEU A 200 -8.24 -11.35 15.44
CA LEU A 200 -8.65 -12.67 14.94
C LEU A 200 -8.78 -13.70 16.07
N LYS A 201 -7.87 -13.67 17.04
CA LYS A 201 -7.80 -14.67 18.10
C LYS A 201 -8.85 -14.48 19.21
N PHE A 202 -9.14 -13.23 19.56
CA PHE A 202 -9.96 -12.87 20.72
C PHE A 202 -11.21 -12.06 20.35
N GLY A 203 -11.25 -11.43 19.19
CA GLY A 203 -12.39 -10.62 18.74
C GLY A 203 -13.38 -11.40 17.87
N VAL A 204 -12.96 -12.57 17.35
CA VAL A 204 -13.79 -13.43 16.46
C VAL A 204 -14.01 -14.77 17.16
N MET A 205 -15.12 -14.87 17.90
CA MET A 205 -15.42 -16.08 18.71
C MET A 205 -16.41 -17.04 18.07
N ASP A 206 -17.24 -16.53 17.16
CA ASP A 206 -18.41 -17.28 16.64
C ASP A 206 -18.12 -18.09 15.38
N VAL A 207 -16.89 -18.01 14.85
CA VAL A 207 -16.49 -18.65 13.58
C VAL A 207 -15.15 -19.35 13.73
N THR A 208 -15.06 -20.58 13.22
CA THR A 208 -13.77 -21.28 13.11
C THR A 208 -12.98 -20.77 11.92
N LEU A 209 -11.96 -19.96 12.19
CA LEU A 209 -11.08 -19.41 11.16
C LEU A 209 -10.08 -20.47 10.64
N PRO A 210 -9.72 -20.42 9.34
CA PRO A 210 -8.74 -21.35 8.77
C PRO A 210 -7.36 -21.14 9.40
N THR A 211 -6.62 -22.23 9.54
CA THR A 211 -5.25 -22.20 10.04
C THR A 211 -4.31 -21.64 8.98
N THR A 212 -3.69 -20.52 9.26
CA THR A 212 -2.74 -19.82 8.35
C THR A 212 -1.31 -19.82 8.85
N LEU A 213 -0.98 -20.64 9.86
CA LEU A 213 0.30 -20.62 10.59
C LEU A 213 1.52 -20.62 9.66
N GLY A 214 1.55 -21.47 8.63
CA GLY A 214 2.68 -21.53 7.69
C GLY A 214 2.84 -20.23 6.90
N MET A 215 1.74 -19.64 6.45
CA MET A 215 1.76 -18.35 5.74
C MET A 215 2.13 -17.21 6.68
N ASP A 216 1.65 -17.23 7.93
CA ASP A 216 2.01 -16.24 8.94
C ASP A 216 3.51 -16.27 9.23
N LEU A 217 4.11 -17.46 9.39
CA LEU A 217 5.56 -17.61 9.58
C LEU A 217 6.35 -17.06 8.39
N LEU A 218 5.92 -17.37 7.15
CA LEU A 218 6.55 -16.82 5.93
C LEU A 218 6.41 -15.30 5.87
N ARG A 219 5.23 -14.77 6.16
CA ARG A 219 4.98 -13.33 6.21
C ARG A 219 5.87 -12.64 7.23
N TRP A 220 5.98 -13.18 8.45
CA TRP A 220 6.82 -12.60 9.49
C TRP A 220 8.30 -12.70 9.13
N GLY A 221 8.77 -13.84 8.62
CA GLY A 221 10.17 -14.04 8.24
C GLY A 221 10.59 -13.16 7.07
N ILE A 222 9.91 -13.32 5.91
CA ILE A 222 10.28 -12.65 4.65
C ILE A 222 9.74 -11.22 4.60
N GLY A 223 8.49 -10.99 5.04
CA GLY A 223 7.80 -9.72 4.85
C GLY A 223 8.07 -8.66 5.92
N LEU A 224 8.54 -9.04 7.11
CA LEU A 224 8.75 -8.13 8.24
C LEU A 224 10.17 -8.21 8.80
N ILE A 225 10.64 -9.39 9.23
CA ILE A 225 11.96 -9.53 9.86
C ILE A 225 13.08 -9.24 8.85
N ALA A 226 13.04 -9.85 7.66
CA ALA A 226 14.07 -9.61 6.65
C ALA A 226 14.15 -8.12 6.24
N PRO A 227 13.05 -7.42 5.92
CA PRO A 227 13.07 -5.97 5.68
C PRO A 227 13.58 -5.17 6.89
N ALA A 228 13.21 -5.54 8.13
CA ALA A 228 13.71 -4.85 9.32
C ALA A 228 15.24 -4.95 9.41
N VAL A 229 15.79 -6.13 9.20
CA VAL A 229 17.25 -6.37 9.21
C VAL A 229 17.93 -5.58 8.08
N ILE A 230 17.39 -5.63 6.85
CA ILE A 230 17.94 -4.88 5.71
C ILE A 230 17.95 -3.38 6.01
N ALA A 231 16.82 -2.83 6.46
CA ALA A 231 16.71 -1.40 6.78
C ALA A 231 17.64 -0.99 7.93
N TYR A 232 17.75 -1.79 9.00
CA TYR A 232 18.66 -1.54 10.11
C TYR A 232 20.14 -1.56 9.66
N LEU A 233 20.55 -2.55 8.89
CA LEU A 233 21.92 -2.66 8.40
C LEU A 233 22.27 -1.51 7.43
N THR A 234 21.30 -1.04 6.63
CA THR A 234 21.48 0.13 5.77
C THR A 234 21.58 1.41 6.61
N TRP A 235 20.68 1.58 7.59
CA TRP A 235 20.74 2.72 8.52
C TRP A 235 22.07 2.78 9.28
N SER A 236 22.57 1.63 9.75
CA SER A 236 23.86 1.54 10.43
C SER A 236 25.09 1.68 9.50
N GLY A 237 24.86 1.79 8.17
CA GLY A 237 25.90 1.95 7.17
C GLY A 237 26.64 0.67 6.78
N LYS A 238 26.18 -0.49 7.27
CA LYS A 238 26.78 -1.80 6.98
C LYS A 238 26.38 -2.37 5.62
N LEU A 239 25.18 -2.02 5.13
CA LEU A 239 24.70 -2.39 3.79
C LEU A 239 24.52 -1.13 2.95
N LYS A 240 24.97 -1.20 1.69
CA LYS A 240 24.84 -0.12 0.70
C LYS A 240 24.58 -0.70 -0.68
N GLY A 241 24.05 0.14 -1.57
CA GLY A 241 23.90 -0.20 -2.97
C GLY A 241 22.47 -0.53 -3.40
N LYS A 242 22.26 -0.46 -4.71
CA LYS A 242 20.95 -0.59 -5.36
C LYS A 242 20.30 -1.96 -5.15
N SER A 243 21.10 -3.03 -5.09
CA SER A 243 20.63 -4.39 -4.84
C SER A 243 19.94 -4.53 -3.49
N VAL A 244 20.42 -3.81 -2.47
CA VAL A 244 19.82 -3.81 -1.12
C VAL A 244 18.39 -3.26 -1.17
N ALA A 245 18.17 -2.18 -1.92
CA ALA A 245 16.84 -1.58 -2.04
C ALA A 245 15.87 -2.48 -2.84
N TRP A 246 16.35 -3.16 -3.88
CA TRP A 246 15.57 -4.16 -4.60
C TRP A 246 15.20 -5.35 -3.71
N SER A 247 16.14 -5.85 -2.91
CA SER A 247 15.87 -6.94 -1.95
C SER A 247 14.85 -6.51 -0.90
N PHE A 248 14.96 -5.28 -0.39
CA PHE A 248 13.99 -4.72 0.55
C PHE A 248 12.58 -4.68 -0.07
N LEU A 249 12.45 -4.10 -1.27
CA LEU A 249 11.16 -4.01 -1.96
C LEU A 249 10.58 -5.40 -2.24
N ALA A 250 11.41 -6.34 -2.72
CA ALA A 250 10.95 -7.71 -3.01
C ALA A 250 10.42 -8.42 -1.76
N CYS A 251 11.14 -8.33 -0.64
CA CYS A 251 10.70 -8.90 0.64
C CYS A 251 9.37 -8.28 1.10
N VAL A 252 9.23 -6.95 1.02
CA VAL A 252 8.00 -6.25 1.39
C VAL A 252 6.84 -6.66 0.47
N LEU A 253 7.03 -6.70 -0.85
CA LEU A 253 5.99 -7.09 -1.80
C LEU A 253 5.50 -8.53 -1.56
N VAL A 254 6.43 -9.47 -1.38
CA VAL A 254 6.09 -10.88 -1.08
C VAL A 254 5.35 -10.96 0.25
N GLY A 255 5.84 -10.29 1.29
CA GLY A 255 5.21 -10.30 2.61
C GLY A 255 3.82 -9.70 2.61
N GLU A 256 3.61 -8.57 1.92
CA GLU A 256 2.30 -7.93 1.84
C GLU A 256 1.34 -8.69 0.90
N ALA A 257 1.83 -9.37 -0.14
CA ALA A 257 1.01 -10.27 -0.94
C ALA A 257 0.50 -11.46 -0.10
N ILE A 258 1.37 -12.11 0.67
CA ILE A 258 0.98 -13.17 1.62
C ILE A 258 -0.02 -12.62 2.65
N SER A 259 0.23 -11.43 3.16
CA SER A 259 -0.65 -10.72 4.09
C SER A 259 -2.07 -10.55 3.53
N ARG A 260 -2.22 -10.15 2.25
CA ARG A 260 -3.52 -10.04 1.59
C ARG A 260 -4.19 -11.40 1.39
N VAL A 261 -3.42 -12.43 1.02
CA VAL A 261 -3.94 -13.79 0.92
C VAL A 261 -4.52 -14.25 2.26
N ILE A 262 -3.77 -14.08 3.36
CA ILE A 262 -4.24 -14.40 4.72
C ILE A 262 -5.52 -13.63 5.03
N PHE A 263 -5.54 -12.31 4.80
CA PHE A 263 -6.71 -11.46 5.05
C PHE A 263 -7.97 -11.98 4.33
N PHE A 264 -7.87 -12.35 3.05
CA PHE A 264 -9.00 -12.88 2.30
C PHE A 264 -9.39 -14.31 2.71
N MET A 265 -8.44 -15.15 3.10
CA MET A 265 -8.74 -16.48 3.63
C MET A 265 -9.50 -16.44 4.96
N GLN A 266 -9.31 -15.41 5.78
CA GLN A 266 -10.03 -15.22 7.05
C GLN A 266 -11.48 -14.71 6.85
N GLY A 267 -11.86 -14.30 5.64
CA GLY A 267 -13.18 -13.82 5.30
C GLY A 267 -14.21 -14.95 5.21
N ILE A 268 -14.64 -15.49 6.34
CA ILE A 268 -15.70 -16.49 6.43
C ILE A 268 -17.01 -15.79 6.78
N HIS A 269 -18.06 -16.09 6.01
CA HIS A 269 -19.40 -15.57 6.26
C HIS A 269 -20.07 -16.35 7.40
N LEU A 270 -20.73 -15.63 8.32
CA LEU A 270 -21.60 -16.19 9.36
C LEU A 270 -22.84 -16.82 8.76
#